data_cf79f198db7e1ce05a7f00553a1227e9
#
_entry.id   cf79f198db7e1ce05a7f00553a1227e9
#
_cell.length_a   1.000
_cell.length_b   1.000
_cell.length_c   1.000
_cell.angle_alpha   90.00
_cell.angle_beta   90.00
_cell.angle_gamma   90.00
#
_symmetry.space_group_name_H-M   'P 1'
#
loop_
_entity.id
_entity.type
_entity.pdbx_description
1 polymer ?
#
loop_
_entity_poly.entity_id
_entity_poly.type
_entity_poly.pdbx_seq_one_letter_code
_entity_poly.pdbx_strand_id
1 'polypeptide(L)'
;MSKQTYRICCFSRKFKLRDAEPPDEIKALFGRFSENGMMSAEHLHKFLKEVQGEESVSKEEAESAMEAALKSLEHLHVFHRSKGLNLESFFRYLFSETNSPLPPANKVHHDMNAPLSHYYIYTSHNTYLTGNQLNSDCSDVPIIKALERGVRVIELDMWPNSSKDNVDILHGGTLTTPVELIKCLKSIREHAFVSSEYPVIITLEDHLTPDLQAKVAEMVSQTFGDILFAPGSECLAEFPSPESLKRKIIISTKPPVEYQESKSLKDKDNSNSQSTKSASEENAWGKEISDLSHKFKALYENNKEDAADHECAEDDDSHHSNHGVPPNAAPEYKRLIAIQGGKTKGKVEQWINADPDKVRRVSLSEEKLESIVLTHGKEIIRFTQRNMLRIYPKGIRFDSSNYNPLIGWIHGAQMVAFNMQGYGRPLWLMQGMFRANGGCGYVKKPELLLKPDDVHDPKNLLPVKTTLKVKVYMGEGWHLDFKRTHFDFHSPPDFYVKIGIAGVPADSTMKKTKAIEDNWIPTWDEEFEFPLTVPELALLRIEVHEYDMSEIDDFGGQTCLPVSELRTGVRAVALHDQKGQKYPSVKLLMSFDFVK
;
A
#
# COMPACT_ATOMS: atom_id res chain seq x y z
N MET A 1 -19.25 35.56 4.77
CA MET A 1 -20.01 34.68 3.83
C MET A 1 -19.72 35.12 2.41
N SER A 2 -18.96 34.34 1.65
CA SER A 2 -18.74 34.58 0.23
C SER A 2 -19.91 34.04 -0.59
N LYS A 3 -20.27 34.71 -1.70
CA LYS A 3 -21.29 34.24 -2.63
C LYS A 3 -20.60 33.73 -3.88
N GLN A 4 -20.89 32.50 -4.27
CA GLN A 4 -20.43 31.96 -5.55
C GLN A 4 -21.55 32.12 -6.58
N THR A 5 -21.20 32.59 -7.79
CA THR A 5 -22.14 32.79 -8.89
C THR A 5 -21.86 31.77 -9.99
N TYR A 6 -22.84 30.96 -10.32
CA TYR A 6 -22.82 29.98 -11.41
C TYR A 6 -23.66 30.49 -12.59
N ARG A 7 -23.19 30.24 -13.83
CA ARG A 7 -23.89 30.64 -15.04
C ARG A 7 -24.54 29.41 -15.68
N ILE A 8 -25.86 29.47 -15.86
CA ILE A 8 -26.63 28.44 -16.58
C ILE A 8 -27.18 29.13 -17.82
N CYS A 9 -26.53 28.97 -18.97
CA CYS A 9 -26.86 29.68 -20.21
C CYS A 9 -26.90 31.21 -20.01
N CYS A 10 -28.09 31.83 -20.08
CA CYS A 10 -28.30 33.26 -19.92
C CYS A 10 -28.66 33.69 -18.47
N PHE A 11 -28.81 32.74 -17.55
CA PHE A 11 -29.13 33.01 -16.15
C PHE A 11 -27.92 32.87 -15.25
N SER A 12 -27.86 33.66 -14.17
CA SER A 12 -26.88 33.50 -13.11
C SER A 12 -27.56 33.11 -11.81
N ARG A 13 -27.13 31.98 -11.23
CA ARG A 13 -27.60 31.52 -9.92
C ARG A 13 -26.54 31.85 -8.87
N LYS A 14 -26.94 32.36 -7.72
CA LYS A 14 -26.01 32.71 -6.63
C LYS A 14 -26.18 31.74 -5.48
N PHE A 15 -25.17 30.99 -5.18
CA PHE A 15 -25.11 30.12 -4.01
C PHE A 15 -24.30 30.81 -2.88
N LYS A 16 -24.75 30.62 -1.65
CA LYS A 16 -24.01 31.10 -0.47
C LYS A 16 -23.08 29.98 -0.05
N LEU A 17 -21.79 30.24 0.01
CA LEU A 17 -20.87 29.38 0.72
C LEU A 17 -21.19 29.52 2.22
N ARG A 18 -21.70 28.45 2.82
CA ARG A 18 -21.94 28.40 4.27
C ARG A 18 -20.67 27.95 4.95
N ASP A 19 -20.44 28.39 6.18
CA ASP A 19 -19.42 27.81 7.03
C ASP A 19 -19.91 26.42 7.50
N ALA A 20 -18.97 25.50 7.77
CA ALA A 20 -19.31 24.19 8.31
C ALA A 20 -20.00 24.34 9.67
N GLU A 21 -21.19 23.75 9.80
CA GLU A 21 -21.91 23.72 11.07
C GLU A 21 -21.85 22.30 11.66
N PRO A 22 -21.66 22.17 12.99
CA PRO A 22 -21.67 20.86 13.64
C PRO A 22 -23.02 20.15 13.40
N PRO A 23 -23.04 18.87 12.99
CA PRO A 23 -24.23 18.03 13.00
C PRO A 23 -24.91 17.99 14.37
N ASP A 24 -26.20 17.72 14.42
CA ASP A 24 -26.97 17.76 15.68
C ASP A 24 -26.47 16.76 16.70
N GLU A 25 -25.99 15.59 16.29
CA GLU A 25 -25.37 14.61 17.17
C GLU A 25 -24.06 15.14 17.79
N ILE A 26 -23.26 15.87 17.02
CA ILE A 26 -22.03 16.52 17.52
C ILE A 26 -22.38 17.65 18.51
N LYS A 27 -23.45 18.41 18.25
CA LYS A 27 -23.97 19.41 19.22
C LYS A 27 -24.42 18.74 20.53
N ALA A 28 -25.17 17.63 20.43
CA ALA A 28 -25.61 16.85 21.58
C ALA A 28 -24.41 16.25 22.35
N LEU A 29 -23.44 15.74 21.62
CA LEU A 29 -22.19 15.22 22.19
C LEU A 29 -21.44 16.30 22.97
N PHE A 30 -21.26 17.49 22.38
CA PHE A 30 -20.66 18.63 23.08
C PHE A 30 -21.44 19.00 24.34
N GLY A 31 -22.79 19.07 24.26
CA GLY A 31 -23.64 19.36 25.42
C GLY A 31 -23.46 18.40 26.57
N ARG A 32 -23.22 17.11 26.30
CA ARG A 32 -22.98 16.07 27.32
C ARG A 32 -21.64 16.24 28.08
N PHE A 33 -20.64 16.81 27.41
CA PHE A 33 -19.28 17.00 27.95
C PHE A 33 -18.94 18.49 28.17
N SER A 34 -19.90 19.38 28.25
CA SER A 34 -19.66 20.80 28.51
C SER A 34 -20.56 21.29 29.65
N GLU A 35 -20.09 22.32 30.33
CA GLU A 35 -20.84 23.02 31.37
C GLU A 35 -20.94 24.51 31.00
N ASN A 36 -22.14 25.09 31.05
CA ASN A 36 -22.41 26.47 30.65
C ASN A 36 -21.89 26.82 29.22
N GLY A 37 -21.96 25.84 28.29
CA GLY A 37 -21.49 25.99 26.92
C GLY A 37 -19.97 26.01 26.74
N MET A 38 -19.22 25.54 27.74
CA MET A 38 -17.76 25.44 27.73
C MET A 38 -17.30 24.05 28.15
N MET A 39 -16.36 23.48 27.42
CA MET A 39 -15.68 22.22 27.72
C MET A 39 -14.31 22.54 28.33
N SER A 40 -14.12 22.23 29.62
CA SER A 40 -12.82 22.34 30.29
C SER A 40 -11.87 21.22 29.88
N ALA A 41 -10.61 21.29 30.29
CA ALA A 41 -9.64 20.19 30.07
C ALA A 41 -10.08 18.89 30.75
N GLU A 42 -10.74 18.95 31.91
CA GLU A 42 -11.29 17.75 32.56
C GLU A 42 -12.46 17.15 31.76
N HIS A 43 -13.30 17.98 31.20
CA HIS A 43 -14.38 17.54 30.31
C HIS A 43 -13.83 16.95 29.01
N LEU A 44 -12.80 17.56 28.41
CA LEU A 44 -12.12 17.00 27.24
C LEU A 44 -11.44 15.68 27.56
N HIS A 45 -10.78 15.55 28.70
CA HIS A 45 -10.20 14.28 29.14
C HIS A 45 -11.25 13.18 29.28
N LYS A 46 -12.42 13.50 29.85
CA LYS A 46 -13.55 12.56 29.94
C LYS A 46 -14.08 12.17 28.55
N PHE A 47 -14.22 13.13 27.65
CA PHE A 47 -14.61 12.89 26.25
C PHE A 47 -13.61 11.96 25.53
N LEU A 48 -12.29 12.20 25.69
CA LEU A 48 -11.25 11.36 25.09
C LEU A 48 -11.33 9.91 25.57
N LYS A 49 -11.64 9.69 26.85
CA LYS A 49 -11.79 8.34 27.39
C LYS A 49 -13.09 7.66 26.98
N GLU A 50 -14.23 8.33 27.17
CA GLU A 50 -15.55 7.70 27.03
C GLU A 50 -16.03 7.59 25.58
N VAL A 51 -15.62 8.53 24.71
CA VAL A 51 -16.09 8.60 23.32
C VAL A 51 -14.99 8.22 22.34
N GLN A 52 -13.77 8.72 22.57
CA GLN A 52 -12.65 8.47 21.65
C GLN A 52 -11.90 7.17 21.98
N GLY A 53 -12.24 6.45 23.06
CA GLY A 53 -11.62 5.17 23.43
C GLY A 53 -10.15 5.29 23.86
N GLU A 54 -9.71 6.48 24.28
CA GLU A 54 -8.32 6.73 24.68
C GLU A 54 -8.12 6.46 26.17
N GLU A 55 -8.21 5.19 26.58
CA GLU A 55 -8.20 4.80 27.99
C GLU A 55 -6.96 5.27 28.77
N SER A 56 -5.79 5.32 28.10
CA SER A 56 -4.50 5.67 28.71
C SER A 56 -4.18 7.17 28.67
N VAL A 57 -5.06 8.02 28.09
CA VAL A 57 -4.78 9.46 27.97
C VAL A 57 -4.68 10.10 29.36
N SER A 58 -3.62 10.89 29.59
CA SER A 58 -3.42 11.65 30.82
C SER A 58 -4.17 12.98 30.81
N LYS A 59 -4.33 13.61 31.98
CA LYS A 59 -4.92 14.96 32.07
C LYS A 59 -4.05 16.00 31.38
N GLU A 60 -2.74 15.89 31.50
CA GLU A 60 -1.74 16.76 30.87
C GLU A 60 -1.81 16.68 29.33
N GLU A 61 -2.03 15.47 28.78
CA GLU A 61 -2.23 15.28 27.35
C GLU A 61 -3.54 15.93 26.86
N ALA A 62 -4.61 15.85 27.63
CA ALA A 62 -5.87 16.52 27.32
C ALA A 62 -5.74 18.05 27.41
N GLU A 63 -5.00 18.58 28.38
CA GLU A 63 -4.68 20.00 28.47
C GLU A 63 -3.87 20.47 27.26
N SER A 64 -2.84 19.72 26.88
CA SER A 64 -2.00 20.02 25.71
C SER A 64 -2.80 20.01 24.41
N ALA A 65 -3.71 19.02 24.25
CA ALA A 65 -4.60 18.92 23.09
C ALA A 65 -5.55 20.12 23.00
N MET A 66 -6.10 20.56 24.16
CA MET A 66 -6.95 21.74 24.24
C MET A 66 -6.19 23.03 23.91
N GLU A 67 -4.98 23.20 24.46
CA GLU A 67 -4.13 24.35 24.15
C GLU A 67 -3.76 24.42 22.67
N ALA A 68 -3.40 23.28 22.06
CA ALA A 68 -3.10 23.18 20.63
C ALA A 68 -4.33 23.56 19.78
N ALA A 69 -5.53 23.10 20.17
CA ALA A 69 -6.77 23.46 19.49
C ALA A 69 -7.06 24.98 19.60
N LEU A 70 -6.93 25.57 20.79
CA LEU A 70 -7.15 27.00 21.00
C LEU A 70 -6.11 27.84 20.24
N LYS A 71 -4.83 27.44 20.25
CA LYS A 71 -3.75 28.12 19.53
C LYS A 71 -3.97 28.14 18.01
N SER A 72 -4.49 27.05 17.46
CA SER A 72 -4.83 26.98 16.02
C SER A 72 -5.93 27.98 15.62
N LEU A 73 -6.72 28.47 16.58
CA LEU A 73 -7.82 29.40 16.40
C LEU A 73 -7.44 30.86 16.66
N GLU A 74 -6.30 31.13 17.31
CA GLU A 74 -5.83 32.50 17.60
C GLU A 74 -5.65 33.37 16.35
N HIS A 75 -5.35 32.77 15.20
CA HIS A 75 -5.25 33.44 13.90
C HIS A 75 -6.59 33.99 13.37
N LEU A 76 -7.71 33.55 13.94
CA LEU A 76 -9.06 33.98 13.52
C LEU A 76 -9.59 35.21 14.28
N HIS A 77 -8.78 35.92 15.08
CA HIS A 77 -9.09 37.16 15.81
C HIS A 77 -10.35 37.17 16.72
N VAL A 78 -10.98 35.99 16.97
CA VAL A 78 -12.26 35.92 17.68
C VAL A 78 -12.12 35.38 19.12
N PHE A 79 -11.01 34.77 19.47
CA PHE A 79 -10.88 34.05 20.74
C PHE A 79 -9.78 34.59 21.63
N HIS A 80 -10.14 35.58 22.47
CA HIS A 80 -9.29 36.00 23.57
C HIS A 80 -9.54 35.15 24.83
N ARG A 81 -8.52 34.37 25.24
CA ARG A 81 -8.33 33.78 26.60
C ARG A 81 -9.52 32.99 27.18
N SER A 82 -10.19 32.13 26.41
CA SER A 82 -11.12 31.20 27.03
C SER A 82 -10.38 30.05 27.72
N LYS A 83 -10.79 29.72 28.95
CA LYS A 83 -10.22 28.59 29.72
C LYS A 83 -10.79 27.21 29.28
N GLY A 84 -11.36 27.12 28.07
CA GLY A 84 -11.97 25.90 27.56
C GLY A 84 -12.45 26.04 26.12
N LEU A 85 -12.95 24.96 25.55
CA LEU A 85 -13.51 24.94 24.20
C LEU A 85 -15.00 25.26 24.25
N ASN A 86 -15.47 26.20 23.42
CA ASN A 86 -16.87 26.33 23.08
C ASN A 86 -17.23 25.36 21.93
N LEU A 87 -18.50 25.30 21.52
CA LEU A 87 -18.96 24.38 20.47
C LEU A 87 -18.16 24.54 19.16
N GLU A 88 -17.87 25.77 18.74
CA GLU A 88 -17.10 26.03 17.51
C GLU A 88 -15.67 25.56 17.63
N SER A 89 -14.99 25.86 18.72
CA SER A 89 -13.60 25.42 18.94
C SER A 89 -13.52 23.91 19.15
N PHE A 90 -14.50 23.28 19.79
CA PHE A 90 -14.60 21.83 19.88
C PHE A 90 -14.80 21.19 18.50
N PHE A 91 -15.67 21.76 17.68
CA PHE A 91 -15.91 21.27 16.32
C PHE A 91 -14.64 21.39 15.46
N ARG A 92 -13.90 22.48 15.56
CA ARG A 92 -12.59 22.63 14.90
C ARG A 92 -11.55 21.63 15.41
N TYR A 93 -11.55 21.36 16.72
CA TYR A 93 -10.72 20.32 17.30
C TYR A 93 -11.01 18.95 16.66
N LEU A 94 -12.28 18.62 16.45
CA LEU A 94 -12.66 17.34 15.81
C LEU A 94 -12.09 17.20 14.39
N PHE A 95 -11.89 18.30 13.63
CA PHE A 95 -11.26 18.32 12.30
C PHE A 95 -9.74 18.48 12.34
N SER A 96 -9.12 18.59 13.53
CA SER A 96 -7.68 18.79 13.64
C SER A 96 -6.88 17.54 13.25
N GLU A 97 -5.58 17.76 12.90
CA GLU A 97 -4.64 16.67 12.58
C GLU A 97 -4.39 15.74 13.78
N THR A 98 -4.53 16.26 15.00
CA THR A 98 -4.36 15.46 16.23
C THR A 98 -5.49 14.45 16.43
N ASN A 99 -6.66 14.70 15.82
CA ASN A 99 -7.82 13.80 15.87
C ASN A 99 -7.86 12.80 14.69
N SER A 100 -6.69 12.31 14.27
CA SER A 100 -6.54 11.32 13.19
C SER A 100 -7.23 10.00 13.52
N PRO A 101 -7.77 9.26 12.51
CA PRO A 101 -8.34 7.92 12.69
C PRO A 101 -7.28 6.84 12.97
N LEU A 102 -6.00 7.13 12.79
CA LEU A 102 -4.90 6.21 13.05
C LEU A 102 -4.01 6.73 14.18
N PRO A 103 -3.27 5.86 14.88
CA PRO A 103 -2.23 6.26 15.83
C PRO A 103 -1.23 7.24 15.20
N PRO A 104 -0.52 8.04 16.01
CA PRO A 104 0.49 8.96 15.50
C PRO A 104 1.53 8.23 14.65
N ALA A 105 1.92 8.83 13.52
CA ALA A 105 2.99 8.33 12.67
C ALA A 105 4.31 8.17 13.47
N ASN A 106 5.18 7.26 13.02
CA ASN A 106 6.48 6.94 13.63
C ASN A 106 6.44 6.24 14.99
N LYS A 107 5.26 5.86 15.50
CA LYS A 107 5.16 5.03 16.70
C LYS A 107 5.01 3.56 16.31
N VAL A 108 6.15 2.86 16.17
CA VAL A 108 6.17 1.40 15.94
C VAL A 108 5.69 0.69 17.20
N HIS A 109 4.73 -0.23 17.02
CA HIS A 109 4.09 -0.94 18.14
C HIS A 109 3.90 -2.44 17.88
N HIS A 110 4.08 -2.91 16.63
CA HIS A 110 4.15 -4.34 16.37
C HIS A 110 5.44 -4.91 16.97
N ASP A 111 5.39 -6.15 17.44
CA ASP A 111 6.61 -6.88 17.78
C ASP A 111 7.48 -7.04 16.54
N MET A 112 8.69 -6.48 16.56
CA MET A 112 9.65 -6.46 15.44
C MET A 112 10.78 -7.48 15.61
N ASN A 113 10.68 -8.40 16.60
CA ASN A 113 11.70 -9.38 16.91
C ASN A 113 11.50 -10.74 16.23
N ALA A 114 10.36 -10.95 15.55
CA ALA A 114 10.14 -12.15 14.75
C ALA A 114 10.97 -12.13 13.44
N PRO A 115 11.19 -13.28 12.78
CA PRO A 115 11.91 -13.33 11.51
C PRO A 115 11.29 -12.45 10.42
N LEU A 116 12.09 -11.91 9.49
CA LEU A 116 11.60 -11.10 8.35
C LEU A 116 10.43 -11.76 7.58
N SER A 117 10.41 -13.10 7.52
CA SER A 117 9.32 -13.84 6.89
C SER A 117 7.94 -13.64 7.55
N HIS A 118 7.87 -13.11 8.76
CA HIS A 118 6.63 -12.88 9.49
C HIS A 118 6.00 -11.50 9.25
N TYR A 119 6.54 -10.72 8.31
CA TYR A 119 6.03 -9.37 8.01
C TYR A 119 5.67 -9.21 6.55
N TYR A 120 4.65 -8.41 6.28
CA TYR A 120 4.48 -7.73 5.00
C TYR A 120 5.48 -6.60 4.94
N ILE A 121 6.15 -6.45 3.80
CA ILE A 121 7.23 -5.48 3.60
C ILE A 121 6.84 -4.55 2.45
N TYR A 122 6.84 -3.26 2.68
CA TYR A 122 6.47 -2.27 1.67
C TYR A 122 7.44 -2.33 0.49
N THR A 123 6.97 -2.86 -0.65
CA THR A 123 7.80 -3.26 -1.77
C THR A 123 7.46 -2.48 -3.03
N SER A 124 8.46 -1.91 -3.69
CA SER A 124 8.36 -1.33 -5.02
C SER A 124 8.84 -2.28 -6.10
N HIS A 125 8.36 -2.07 -7.32
CA HIS A 125 8.75 -2.73 -8.57
C HIS A 125 9.40 -1.71 -9.49
N ASN A 126 10.51 -2.07 -10.15
CA ASN A 126 11.24 -1.20 -11.08
C ASN A 126 11.34 0.24 -10.57
N THR A 127 11.90 0.40 -9.38
CA THR A 127 11.82 1.63 -8.57
C THR A 127 12.47 2.84 -9.23
N TYR A 128 13.32 2.61 -10.21
CA TYR A 128 14.07 3.61 -10.96
C TYR A 128 13.26 4.27 -12.09
N LEU A 129 12.06 3.74 -12.46
CA LEU A 129 11.24 4.27 -13.56
C LEU A 129 10.45 5.51 -13.15
N THR A 130 10.49 6.54 -14.00
CA THR A 130 9.74 7.80 -13.77
C THR A 130 8.31 7.76 -14.28
N GLY A 131 7.96 6.79 -15.13
CA GLY A 131 6.67 6.69 -15.79
C GLY A 131 6.32 5.25 -16.19
N ASN A 132 6.07 5.03 -17.50
CA ASN A 132 5.71 3.74 -18.04
C ASN A 132 6.91 2.78 -18.19
N GLN A 133 6.63 1.49 -18.47
CA GLN A 133 7.64 0.43 -18.56
C GLN A 133 8.41 0.42 -19.89
N LEU A 134 7.99 1.15 -20.92
CA LEU A 134 8.50 1.02 -22.30
C LEU A 134 9.51 2.08 -22.70
N ASN A 135 9.27 3.37 -22.36
CA ASN A 135 10.04 4.49 -22.86
C ASN A 135 10.18 5.65 -21.88
N SER A 136 9.93 5.42 -20.60
CA SER A 136 10.19 6.44 -19.58
C SER A 136 11.66 6.52 -19.22
N ASP A 137 12.06 7.64 -18.60
CA ASP A 137 13.41 7.80 -18.09
C ASP A 137 13.64 6.98 -16.82
N CYS A 138 14.86 6.45 -16.67
CA CYS A 138 15.33 5.90 -15.40
C CYS A 138 16.01 7.01 -14.58
N SER A 139 15.77 7.02 -13.27
CA SER A 139 16.30 8.03 -12.36
C SER A 139 16.38 7.49 -10.93
N ASP A 140 17.22 8.09 -10.12
CA ASP A 140 17.28 7.90 -8.67
C ASP A 140 16.15 8.63 -7.91
N VAL A 141 15.50 9.62 -8.53
CA VAL A 141 14.43 10.42 -7.89
C VAL A 141 13.23 9.58 -7.45
N PRO A 142 12.70 8.62 -8.23
CA PRO A 142 11.66 7.71 -7.76
C PRO A 142 12.10 6.86 -6.58
N ILE A 143 13.37 6.44 -6.52
CA ILE A 143 13.95 5.69 -5.40
C ILE A 143 13.90 6.53 -4.11
N ILE A 144 14.37 7.77 -4.18
CA ILE A 144 14.31 8.73 -3.07
C ILE A 144 12.88 8.87 -2.55
N LYS A 145 11.94 9.18 -3.45
CA LYS A 145 10.51 9.33 -3.10
C LYS A 145 9.90 8.07 -2.49
N ALA A 146 10.28 6.89 -2.97
CA ALA A 146 9.81 5.62 -2.43
C ALA A 146 10.31 5.42 -0.99
N LEU A 147 11.60 5.65 -0.72
CA LEU A 147 12.20 5.55 0.60
C LEU A 147 11.61 6.54 1.60
N GLU A 148 11.40 7.80 1.18
CA GLU A 148 10.76 8.85 1.99
C GLU A 148 9.30 8.52 2.34
N ARG A 149 8.60 7.74 1.50
CA ARG A 149 7.24 7.22 1.75
C ARG A 149 7.21 5.95 2.60
N GLY A 150 8.35 5.45 3.07
CA GLY A 150 8.44 4.26 3.91
C GLY A 150 8.62 2.94 3.16
N VAL A 151 8.83 2.94 1.85
CA VAL A 151 9.16 1.72 1.09
C VAL A 151 10.48 1.13 1.60
N ARG A 152 10.50 -0.19 1.78
CA ARG A 152 11.64 -0.92 2.34
C ARG A 152 12.25 -1.94 1.38
N VAL A 153 11.65 -2.13 0.20
CA VAL A 153 12.25 -2.96 -0.86
C VAL A 153 12.34 -2.16 -2.15
N ILE A 154 13.58 -1.99 -2.63
CA ILE A 154 13.93 -1.27 -3.87
C ILE A 154 14.40 -2.30 -4.90
N GLU A 155 13.95 -2.19 -6.13
CA GLU A 155 14.37 -3.05 -7.23
C GLU A 155 15.19 -2.28 -8.25
N LEU A 156 16.32 -2.89 -8.68
CA LEU A 156 17.25 -2.35 -9.66
C LEU A 156 17.63 -3.43 -10.69
N ASP A 157 17.34 -3.19 -11.97
CA ASP A 157 17.68 -4.08 -13.08
C ASP A 157 19.03 -3.66 -13.66
N MET A 158 20.04 -4.46 -13.41
CA MET A 158 21.44 -4.16 -13.74
C MET A 158 21.82 -4.69 -15.12
N TRP A 159 22.27 -3.80 -15.97
CA TRP A 159 22.73 -4.11 -17.31
C TRP A 159 24.14 -3.54 -17.55
N PRO A 160 24.95 -4.18 -18.42
CA PRO A 160 26.19 -3.54 -18.89
C PRO A 160 25.87 -2.21 -19.58
N ASN A 161 26.64 -1.16 -19.30
CA ASN A 161 26.55 0.09 -20.05
C ASN A 161 26.97 -0.12 -21.53
N SER A 162 26.82 0.89 -22.36
CA SER A 162 27.14 0.82 -23.79
C SER A 162 28.60 0.45 -24.07
N SER A 163 29.55 0.86 -23.21
CA SER A 163 30.98 0.53 -23.31
C SER A 163 31.34 -0.83 -22.72
N LYS A 164 30.40 -1.48 -22.01
CA LYS A 164 30.57 -2.76 -21.29
C LYS A 164 31.67 -2.72 -20.20
N ASP A 165 31.96 -1.55 -19.67
CA ASP A 165 32.94 -1.32 -18.63
C ASP A 165 32.32 -0.81 -17.31
N ASN A 166 31.01 -0.52 -17.30
CA ASN A 166 30.27 -0.07 -16.15
C ASN A 166 28.84 -0.65 -16.13
N VAL A 167 28.07 -0.34 -15.06
CA VAL A 167 26.73 -0.87 -14.84
C VAL A 167 25.72 0.24 -14.84
N ASP A 168 24.72 0.09 -15.71
CA ASP A 168 23.55 0.94 -15.81
C ASP A 168 22.30 0.23 -15.28
N ILE A 169 21.35 1.01 -14.81
CA ILE A 169 20.02 0.57 -14.41
C ILE A 169 19.03 1.00 -15.49
N LEU A 170 18.36 0.03 -16.08
CA LEU A 170 17.34 0.24 -17.11
C LEU A 170 16.41 -0.97 -17.20
N HIS A 171 15.21 -0.78 -17.74
CA HIS A 171 14.30 -1.88 -18.03
C HIS A 171 14.69 -2.54 -19.37
N GLY A 172 15.25 -3.74 -19.27
CA GLY A 172 15.81 -4.46 -20.44
C GLY A 172 14.78 -4.70 -21.53
N GLY A 173 15.25 -4.73 -22.79
CA GLY A 173 14.39 -4.95 -23.96
C GLY A 173 13.43 -3.80 -24.29
N THR A 174 13.59 -2.62 -23.67
CA THR A 174 12.74 -1.43 -23.86
C THR A 174 13.53 -0.22 -24.35
N LEU A 175 12.86 0.91 -24.52
CA LEU A 175 13.45 2.19 -24.91
C LEU A 175 13.67 3.13 -23.71
N THR A 176 13.73 2.59 -22.49
CA THR A 176 13.97 3.39 -21.28
C THR A 176 15.41 3.93 -21.28
N THR A 177 15.59 5.20 -20.87
CA THR A 177 16.94 5.80 -20.77
C THR A 177 17.63 5.32 -19.50
N PRO A 178 18.92 4.96 -19.53
CA PRO A 178 19.61 4.41 -18.37
C PRO A 178 19.95 5.45 -17.30
N VAL A 179 20.14 4.98 -16.06
CA VAL A 179 20.79 5.70 -14.97
C VAL A 179 21.92 4.87 -14.39
N GLU A 180 23.04 5.49 -14.04
CA GLU A 180 24.18 4.76 -13.46
C GLU A 180 23.83 4.10 -12.10
N LEU A 181 24.24 2.84 -11.91
CA LEU A 181 24.05 2.12 -10.65
C LEU A 181 24.58 2.90 -9.45
N ILE A 182 25.79 3.45 -9.56
CA ILE A 182 26.43 4.17 -8.45
C ILE A 182 25.61 5.36 -7.96
N LYS A 183 24.88 6.03 -8.86
CA LYS A 183 23.98 7.14 -8.50
C LYS A 183 22.81 6.63 -7.67
N CYS A 184 22.20 5.52 -8.08
CA CYS A 184 21.11 4.88 -7.33
C CYS A 184 21.56 4.42 -5.93
N LEU A 185 22.75 3.79 -5.84
CA LEU A 185 23.30 3.32 -4.55
C LEU A 185 23.55 4.48 -3.58
N LYS A 186 24.12 5.60 -4.06
CA LYS A 186 24.35 6.80 -3.24
C LYS A 186 23.03 7.39 -2.73
N SER A 187 22.02 7.52 -3.59
CA SER A 187 20.70 8.01 -3.19
C SER A 187 20.01 7.08 -2.19
N ILE A 188 20.16 5.76 -2.34
CA ILE A 188 19.67 4.82 -1.33
C ILE A 188 20.41 5.04 0.01
N ARG A 189 21.73 5.17 0.02
CA ARG A 189 22.50 5.40 1.25
C ARG A 189 22.02 6.64 2.01
N GLU A 190 21.77 7.73 1.30
CA GLU A 190 21.37 9.01 1.88
C GLU A 190 19.94 8.96 2.44
N HIS A 191 19.02 8.26 1.76
CA HIS A 191 17.59 8.31 2.06
C HIS A 191 17.03 7.05 2.73
N ALA A 192 17.81 5.95 2.84
CA ALA A 192 17.33 4.67 3.36
C ALA A 192 16.62 4.75 4.72
N PHE A 193 17.10 5.61 5.60
CA PHE A 193 16.65 5.66 7.00
C PHE A 193 16.03 7.00 7.41
N VAL A 194 15.59 7.81 6.44
CA VAL A 194 14.91 9.10 6.70
C VAL A 194 13.51 8.87 7.28
N SER A 195 12.74 7.95 6.71
CA SER A 195 11.36 7.68 7.12
C SER A 195 11.24 6.56 8.16
N SER A 196 12.18 5.63 8.19
CA SER A 196 12.14 4.46 9.09
C SER A 196 13.55 3.91 9.30
N GLU A 197 13.87 3.49 10.52
CA GLU A 197 15.15 2.87 10.87
C GLU A 197 15.25 1.38 10.48
N TYR A 198 14.12 0.76 10.09
CA TYR A 198 14.10 -0.65 9.73
C TYR A 198 14.78 -0.92 8.39
N PRO A 199 15.28 -2.16 8.17
CA PRO A 199 16.19 -2.46 7.07
C PRO A 199 15.58 -2.15 5.69
N VAL A 200 16.46 -1.83 4.74
CA VAL A 200 16.11 -1.70 3.32
C VAL A 200 16.70 -2.88 2.56
N ILE A 201 15.87 -3.56 1.79
CA ILE A 201 16.25 -4.67 0.92
C ILE A 201 16.39 -4.12 -0.50
N ILE A 202 17.55 -4.35 -1.12
CA ILE A 202 17.77 -4.06 -2.54
C ILE A 202 17.66 -5.38 -3.30
N THR A 203 16.64 -5.48 -4.14
CA THR A 203 16.49 -6.58 -5.08
C THR A 203 17.24 -6.23 -6.35
N LEU A 204 18.23 -7.03 -6.72
CA LEU A 204 18.99 -6.86 -7.95
C LEU A 204 18.51 -7.88 -8.99
N GLU A 205 18.10 -7.39 -10.16
CA GLU A 205 17.94 -8.20 -11.35
C GLU A 205 19.24 -8.16 -12.14
N ASP A 206 19.88 -9.32 -12.27
CA ASP A 206 21.31 -9.43 -12.68
C ASP A 206 21.44 -9.95 -14.12
N HIS A 207 21.88 -9.07 -15.02
CA HIS A 207 22.16 -9.36 -16.43
C HIS A 207 23.67 -9.13 -16.75
N LEU A 208 24.54 -9.27 -15.76
CA LEU A 208 25.95 -8.88 -15.83
C LEU A 208 26.88 -10.06 -16.10
N THR A 209 28.06 -9.72 -16.66
CA THR A 209 29.23 -10.62 -16.71
C THR A 209 29.91 -10.71 -15.32
N PRO A 210 30.71 -11.76 -15.04
CA PRO A 210 31.42 -11.90 -13.76
C PRO A 210 32.29 -10.69 -13.39
N ASP A 211 32.95 -10.06 -14.37
CA ASP A 211 33.77 -8.87 -14.14
C ASP A 211 32.93 -7.67 -13.67
N LEU A 212 31.74 -7.47 -14.26
CA LEU A 212 30.82 -6.42 -13.84
C LEU A 212 30.15 -6.77 -12.51
N GLN A 213 29.90 -8.05 -12.21
CA GLN A 213 29.45 -8.49 -10.89
C GLN A 213 30.48 -8.17 -9.80
N ALA A 214 31.78 -8.39 -10.08
CA ALA A 214 32.85 -7.98 -9.16
C ALA A 214 32.86 -6.47 -8.94
N LYS A 215 32.67 -5.69 -9.99
CA LYS A 215 32.54 -4.22 -9.91
C LYS A 215 31.33 -3.78 -9.08
N VAL A 216 30.17 -4.44 -9.23
CA VAL A 216 29.00 -4.20 -8.37
C VAL A 216 29.31 -4.50 -6.91
N ALA A 217 30.04 -5.59 -6.64
CA ALA A 217 30.43 -5.94 -5.28
C ALA A 217 31.30 -4.85 -4.64
N GLU A 218 32.24 -4.31 -5.40
CA GLU A 218 33.06 -3.18 -4.95
C GLU A 218 32.21 -1.93 -4.69
N MET A 219 31.35 -1.53 -5.66
CA MET A 219 30.48 -0.35 -5.54
C MET A 219 29.55 -0.44 -4.31
N VAL A 220 28.92 -1.60 -4.10
CA VAL A 220 28.01 -1.85 -2.98
C VAL A 220 28.75 -1.77 -1.66
N SER A 221 29.92 -2.45 -1.55
CA SER A 221 30.72 -2.48 -0.34
C SER A 221 31.27 -1.09 0.02
N GLN A 222 31.79 -0.34 -0.97
CA GLN A 222 32.28 1.02 -0.75
C GLN A 222 31.16 1.99 -0.41
N THR A 223 29.99 1.86 -1.04
CA THR A 223 28.87 2.76 -0.81
C THR A 223 28.26 2.54 0.55
N PHE A 224 27.99 1.31 0.95
CA PHE A 224 27.24 1.04 2.19
C PHE A 224 28.12 0.77 3.41
N GLY A 225 29.34 0.24 3.23
CA GLY A 225 30.25 0.00 4.34
C GLY A 225 29.61 -0.76 5.50
N ASP A 226 29.69 -0.19 6.70
CA ASP A 226 29.17 -0.81 7.94
C ASP A 226 27.65 -0.99 8.00
N ILE A 227 26.89 -0.29 7.18
CA ILE A 227 25.43 -0.48 7.11
C ILE A 227 25.02 -1.64 6.21
N LEU A 228 25.93 -2.24 5.44
CA LEU A 228 25.67 -3.43 4.65
C LEU A 228 25.56 -4.67 5.56
N PHE A 229 24.47 -5.42 5.41
CA PHE A 229 24.33 -6.72 6.05
C PHE A 229 24.84 -7.81 5.10
N ALA A 230 25.97 -8.40 5.44
CA ALA A 230 26.55 -9.52 4.70
C ALA A 230 26.65 -10.74 5.65
N PRO A 231 25.86 -11.80 5.45
CA PRO A 231 25.83 -12.96 6.35
C PRO A 231 27.06 -13.87 6.20
N GLY A 232 27.98 -13.54 5.31
CA GLY A 232 29.13 -14.38 5.00
C GLY A 232 28.90 -15.34 3.84
N SER A 233 29.58 -16.49 3.83
CA SER A 233 29.49 -17.47 2.73
C SER A 233 28.34 -18.49 2.89
N GLU A 234 27.67 -18.53 4.04
CA GLU A 234 26.64 -19.50 4.35
C GLU A 234 25.23 -18.94 4.09
N CYS A 235 24.37 -19.82 3.56
CA CYS A 235 22.93 -19.49 3.44
C CYS A 235 22.31 -19.43 4.84
N LEU A 236 21.40 -18.49 5.05
CA LEU A 236 20.67 -18.37 6.30
C LEU A 236 19.75 -19.58 6.52
N ALA A 237 19.78 -20.14 7.72
CA ALA A 237 18.82 -21.17 8.15
C ALA A 237 17.45 -20.55 8.52
N GLU A 238 17.47 -19.31 9.02
CA GLU A 238 16.32 -18.50 9.35
C GLU A 238 16.62 -17.02 9.02
N PHE A 239 15.60 -16.26 8.65
CA PHE A 239 15.77 -14.82 8.45
C PHE A 239 15.93 -14.10 9.80
N PRO A 240 16.88 -13.16 9.93
CA PRO A 240 16.95 -12.28 11.08
C PRO A 240 15.68 -11.43 11.23
N SER A 241 15.47 -10.87 12.41
CA SER A 241 14.35 -9.98 12.68
C SER A 241 14.59 -8.56 12.14
N PRO A 242 13.52 -7.81 11.79
CA PRO A 242 13.66 -6.38 11.45
C PRO A 242 14.37 -5.58 12.56
N GLU A 243 14.14 -5.90 13.82
CA GLU A 243 14.77 -5.22 14.96
C GLU A 243 16.30 -5.42 14.98
N SER A 244 16.76 -6.65 14.77
CA SER A 244 18.21 -6.96 14.72
C SER A 244 18.91 -6.35 13.49
N LEU A 245 18.14 -6.01 12.45
CA LEU A 245 18.62 -5.44 11.20
C LEU A 245 18.39 -3.94 11.08
N LYS A 246 18.04 -3.25 12.17
CA LYS A 246 17.91 -1.79 12.13
C LYS A 246 19.12 -1.13 11.50
N ARG A 247 18.86 -0.15 10.64
CA ARG A 247 19.84 0.63 9.88
C ARG A 247 20.80 -0.23 9.02
N LYS A 248 20.31 -1.39 8.52
CA LYS A 248 21.04 -2.25 7.59
C LYS A 248 20.45 -2.22 6.19
N ILE A 249 21.32 -2.33 5.21
CA ILE A 249 21.01 -2.58 3.79
C ILE A 249 21.24 -4.06 3.50
N ILE A 250 20.29 -4.70 2.82
CA ILE A 250 20.29 -6.14 2.55
C ILE A 250 20.24 -6.34 1.04
N ILE A 251 21.15 -7.13 0.49
CA ILE A 251 21.14 -7.48 -0.94
C ILE A 251 20.38 -8.78 -1.16
N SER A 252 19.45 -8.75 -2.11
CA SER A 252 18.65 -9.89 -2.52
C SER A 252 18.73 -10.10 -4.03
N THR A 253 19.28 -11.21 -4.48
CA THR A 253 19.34 -11.58 -5.90
C THR A 253 19.45 -13.10 -6.07
N LYS A 254 19.29 -13.58 -7.31
CA LYS A 254 19.61 -14.97 -7.65
C LYS A 254 21.13 -15.16 -7.59
N PRO A 255 21.63 -16.23 -6.95
CA PRO A 255 23.07 -16.52 -7.00
C PRO A 255 23.49 -16.79 -8.45
N PRO A 256 24.69 -16.33 -8.86
CA PRO A 256 25.22 -16.61 -10.19
C PRO A 256 25.23 -18.11 -10.47
N VAL A 257 24.84 -18.50 -11.68
CA VAL A 257 24.73 -19.93 -12.06
C VAL A 257 26.13 -20.52 -12.17
N GLU A 258 26.42 -21.55 -11.38
CA GLU A 258 27.55 -22.44 -11.66
C GLU A 258 27.19 -23.26 -12.90
N TYR A 259 27.94 -23.08 -13.99
CA TYR A 259 27.71 -23.75 -15.25
C TYR A 259 27.88 -25.26 -15.07
N GLN A 260 26.79 -26.01 -15.01
CA GLN A 260 26.79 -27.46 -15.26
C GLN A 260 26.51 -27.65 -16.75
N GLU A 261 27.52 -28.15 -17.46
CA GLU A 261 27.34 -28.62 -18.84
C GLU A 261 26.22 -29.65 -18.91
N SER A 262 25.14 -29.34 -19.59
CA SER A 262 24.23 -30.35 -20.12
C SER A 262 23.93 -30.05 -21.59
N LYS A 263 24.32 -31.04 -22.39
CA LYS A 263 24.17 -31.09 -23.83
C LYS A 263 22.72 -30.94 -24.30
N SER A 264 22.57 -30.07 -25.30
CA SER A 264 21.72 -30.11 -26.50
C SER A 264 20.35 -30.78 -26.48
N LEU A 265 19.34 -30.11 -27.01
CA LEU A 265 18.81 -30.37 -28.37
C LEU A 265 17.80 -29.29 -28.77
N LYS A 266 17.84 -28.97 -30.04
CA LYS A 266 17.03 -28.00 -30.78
C LYS A 266 15.58 -28.48 -30.88
N ASP A 267 14.62 -27.54 -30.91
CA ASP A 267 13.83 -27.34 -32.14
C ASP A 267 12.94 -26.10 -32.08
N LYS A 268 12.72 -25.57 -33.28
CA LYS A 268 11.96 -24.37 -33.63
C LYS A 268 10.45 -24.62 -33.58
N ASP A 269 9.62 -23.62 -33.28
CA ASP A 269 8.79 -22.97 -34.32
C ASP A 269 7.80 -21.93 -33.73
N ASN A 270 7.75 -20.87 -34.43
CA ASN A 270 6.80 -19.79 -34.77
C ASN A 270 5.32 -19.95 -34.35
N SER A 271 4.73 -18.87 -33.74
CA SER A 271 3.48 -18.28 -34.27
C SER A 271 2.97 -17.03 -33.50
N ASN A 272 2.80 -16.00 -34.25
CA ASN A 272 1.80 -14.90 -34.33
C ASN A 272 0.84 -14.65 -33.15
N SER A 273 0.90 -13.43 -32.58
CA SER A 273 -0.14 -12.88 -31.69
C SER A 273 -0.80 -11.62 -32.28
N GLN A 274 -2.11 -11.63 -32.35
CA GLN A 274 -2.94 -10.49 -32.69
C GLN A 274 -3.33 -9.70 -31.44
N SER A 275 -3.21 -8.36 -31.56
CA SER A 275 -3.61 -7.39 -30.55
C SER A 275 -5.14 -7.18 -30.53
N THR A 276 -5.74 -7.12 -29.36
CA THR A 276 -7.08 -6.57 -29.17
C THR A 276 -7.07 -5.35 -28.24
N LYS A 277 -7.83 -4.34 -28.63
CA LYS A 277 -7.91 -2.99 -28.06
C LYS A 277 -8.59 -2.97 -26.68
N SER A 278 -8.08 -2.12 -25.80
CA SER A 278 -8.64 -1.81 -24.48
C SER A 278 -9.93 -0.99 -24.56
N ALA A 279 -10.91 -1.35 -23.74
CA ALA A 279 -12.09 -0.56 -23.46
C ALA A 279 -12.06 -0.06 -21.99
N SER A 280 -12.58 1.14 -21.79
CA SER A 280 -12.56 1.97 -20.59
C SER A 280 -12.82 1.27 -19.24
N GLU A 281 -11.91 1.50 -18.28
CA GLU A 281 -11.79 0.78 -17.01
C GLU A 281 -12.69 1.29 -15.86
N GLU A 282 -13.39 2.40 -15.98
CA GLU A 282 -14.01 3.09 -14.84
C GLU A 282 -15.31 2.48 -14.30
N ASN A 283 -16.04 1.74 -15.11
CA ASN A 283 -17.29 1.06 -14.71
C ASN A 283 -17.09 -0.36 -14.12
N ALA A 284 -15.86 -0.86 -14.06
CA ALA A 284 -15.56 -2.26 -13.74
C ALA A 284 -15.50 -2.58 -12.24
N TRP A 285 -15.22 -1.61 -11.37
CA TRP A 285 -14.78 -1.92 -9.99
C TRP A 285 -15.87 -2.19 -8.94
N GLY A 286 -17.08 -1.70 -9.11
CA GLY A 286 -18.21 -2.27 -8.35
C GLY A 286 -18.51 -3.70 -8.79
N LYS A 287 -18.28 -3.98 -10.08
CA LYS A 287 -18.31 -5.32 -10.66
C LYS A 287 -17.07 -6.15 -10.28
N GLU A 288 -15.84 -5.58 -10.21
CA GLU A 288 -14.62 -6.35 -9.94
C GLU A 288 -14.47 -6.85 -8.50
N ILE A 289 -14.97 -6.13 -7.49
CA ILE A 289 -15.04 -6.69 -6.14
C ILE A 289 -16.14 -7.75 -6.07
N SER A 290 -17.27 -7.51 -6.73
CA SER A 290 -18.32 -8.50 -6.96
C SER A 290 -17.82 -9.64 -7.85
N ASP A 291 -17.07 -9.37 -8.92
CA ASP A 291 -16.51 -10.35 -9.84
C ASP A 291 -15.31 -11.10 -9.24
N LEU A 292 -14.51 -10.46 -8.36
CA LEU A 292 -13.50 -11.16 -7.55
C LEU A 292 -14.17 -12.01 -6.48
N SER A 293 -15.19 -11.52 -5.79
CA SER A 293 -16.02 -12.31 -4.89
C SER A 293 -16.73 -13.44 -5.67
N HIS A 294 -17.26 -13.17 -6.86
CA HIS A 294 -17.88 -14.18 -7.74
C HIS A 294 -16.85 -15.09 -8.41
N LYS A 295 -15.68 -14.59 -8.85
CA LYS A 295 -14.58 -15.42 -9.35
C LYS A 295 -13.98 -16.28 -8.25
N PHE A 296 -13.70 -15.74 -7.07
CA PHE A 296 -13.29 -16.55 -5.93
C PHE A 296 -14.39 -17.55 -5.53
N LYS A 297 -15.65 -17.13 -5.47
CA LYS A 297 -16.78 -18.00 -5.17
C LYS A 297 -17.00 -19.05 -6.27
N ALA A 298 -16.92 -18.68 -7.54
CA ALA A 298 -17.00 -19.60 -8.69
C ALA A 298 -15.78 -20.53 -8.78
N LEU A 299 -14.57 -20.05 -8.46
CA LEU A 299 -13.34 -20.83 -8.42
C LEU A 299 -13.36 -21.85 -7.25
N TYR A 300 -14.06 -21.53 -6.16
CA TYR A 300 -14.22 -22.44 -5.02
C TYR A 300 -15.45 -23.37 -5.11
N GLU A 301 -16.49 -22.99 -5.87
CA GLU A 301 -17.70 -23.81 -6.04
C GLU A 301 -17.62 -24.80 -7.23
N ASN A 302 -16.79 -24.54 -8.27
CA ASN A 302 -16.74 -25.35 -9.51
C ASN A 302 -15.66 -26.45 -9.55
N ASN A 303 -14.94 -26.75 -8.48
CA ASN A 303 -13.98 -27.85 -8.43
C ASN A 303 -14.64 -29.18 -8.03
N LYS A 304 -15.59 -29.65 -8.83
CA LYS A 304 -15.85 -31.08 -9.07
C LYS A 304 -15.81 -31.29 -10.57
N GLU A 305 -14.74 -31.94 -10.99
CA GLU A 305 -14.45 -32.49 -12.32
C GLU A 305 -13.39 -31.73 -13.14
N ASP A 306 -12.40 -32.53 -13.54
CA ASP A 306 -11.39 -32.37 -14.59
C ASP A 306 -10.14 -31.54 -14.27
N ALA A 307 -9.17 -32.23 -13.63
CA ALA A 307 -7.75 -31.89 -13.73
C ALA A 307 -7.23 -32.32 -15.11
N ALA A 308 -7.18 -31.39 -16.07
CA ALA A 308 -6.41 -31.56 -17.29
C ALA A 308 -5.10 -30.73 -17.14
N ASP A 309 -3.97 -31.41 -17.29
CA ASP A 309 -2.62 -30.88 -17.33
C ASP A 309 -2.51 -29.85 -18.47
N HIS A 310 -2.52 -28.56 -18.14
CA HIS A 310 -2.03 -27.52 -19.02
C HIS A 310 -0.62 -27.10 -18.57
N GLU A 311 0.39 -27.56 -19.28
CA GLU A 311 1.74 -26.99 -19.24
C GLU A 311 1.65 -25.53 -19.70
N CYS A 312 1.75 -24.62 -18.73
CA CYS A 312 1.92 -23.21 -19.03
C CYS A 312 3.36 -22.96 -19.51
N ALA A 313 3.50 -22.46 -20.72
CA ALA A 313 4.76 -22.00 -21.27
C ALA A 313 5.39 -20.96 -20.35
N GLU A 314 6.65 -21.16 -20.02
CA GLU A 314 7.45 -20.23 -19.21
C GLU A 314 7.89 -19.08 -20.10
N ASP A 315 7.43 -17.87 -19.82
CA ASP A 315 8.07 -16.65 -20.30
C ASP A 315 9.39 -16.49 -19.52
N ASP A 316 10.43 -17.15 -20.01
CA ASP A 316 11.82 -16.95 -19.59
C ASP A 316 12.42 -15.88 -20.53
N ASP A 317 12.28 -14.60 -20.16
CA ASP A 317 12.96 -13.48 -20.80
C ASP A 317 14.47 -13.51 -20.47
N SER A 318 15.11 -14.64 -20.76
CA SER A 318 16.56 -14.77 -20.80
C SER A 318 17.02 -14.88 -22.25
N HIS A 319 17.12 -13.75 -22.95
CA HIS A 319 17.96 -13.67 -24.15
C HIS A 319 19.42 -13.92 -23.76
N HIS A 320 19.81 -15.18 -23.66
CA HIS A 320 21.22 -15.55 -23.60
C HIS A 320 21.84 -15.44 -24.97
N SER A 321 22.57 -14.35 -25.22
CA SER A 321 23.60 -14.34 -26.24
C SER A 321 24.71 -15.31 -25.86
N ASN A 322 24.87 -16.35 -26.68
CA ASN A 322 25.92 -17.37 -26.56
C ASN A 322 27.31 -16.74 -26.77
N HIS A 323 27.99 -16.36 -25.69
CA HIS A 323 29.46 -16.21 -25.70
C HIS A 323 30.01 -17.02 -24.53
N GLY A 324 30.84 -18.00 -24.86
CA GLY A 324 31.50 -18.87 -23.90
C GLY A 324 32.31 -18.03 -22.87
N VAL A 325 31.81 -17.96 -21.64
CA VAL A 325 32.42 -17.27 -20.51
C VAL A 325 32.90 -18.33 -19.52
N PRO A 326 34.13 -18.21 -18.95
CA PRO A 326 34.67 -19.17 -18.01
C PRO A 326 33.90 -19.19 -16.68
N PRO A 327 33.94 -20.34 -15.94
CA PRO A 327 33.05 -20.64 -14.82
C PRO A 327 33.54 -20.06 -13.50
N ASN A 328 33.75 -18.74 -13.38
CA ASN A 328 34.03 -18.09 -12.09
C ASN A 328 33.17 -16.87 -11.89
N ALA A 329 31.99 -17.11 -11.34
CA ALA A 329 31.20 -16.03 -10.75
C ALA A 329 32.04 -15.33 -9.66
N ALA A 330 32.06 -13.98 -9.64
CA ALA A 330 32.81 -13.19 -8.68
C ALA A 330 32.49 -13.62 -7.24
N PRO A 331 33.43 -14.20 -6.48
CA PRO A 331 33.18 -14.66 -5.12
C PRO A 331 32.75 -13.53 -4.19
N GLU A 332 33.21 -12.32 -4.46
CA GLU A 332 32.85 -11.09 -3.74
C GLU A 332 31.36 -10.76 -3.91
N TYR A 333 30.82 -10.93 -5.10
CA TYR A 333 29.39 -10.71 -5.38
C TYR A 333 28.51 -11.75 -4.66
N LYS A 334 28.91 -13.02 -4.64
CA LYS A 334 28.19 -14.07 -3.89
C LYS A 334 28.11 -13.76 -2.39
N ARG A 335 29.17 -13.19 -1.79
CA ARG A 335 29.21 -12.84 -0.36
C ARG A 335 28.27 -11.70 0.03
N LEU A 336 27.86 -10.86 -0.93
CA LEU A 336 26.88 -9.79 -0.69
C LEU A 336 25.47 -10.32 -0.52
N ILE A 337 25.16 -11.48 -1.10
CA ILE A 337 23.79 -11.98 -1.20
C ILE A 337 23.33 -12.50 0.15
N ALA A 338 22.54 -11.72 0.85
CA ALA A 338 21.95 -12.11 2.12
C ALA A 338 20.61 -12.86 1.94
N ILE A 339 19.83 -12.50 0.94
CA ILE A 339 18.57 -13.18 0.60
C ILE A 339 18.72 -13.80 -0.79
N GLN A 340 18.86 -15.11 -0.83
CA GLN A 340 19.06 -15.83 -2.08
C GLN A 340 17.72 -16.04 -2.82
N GLY A 341 17.72 -15.71 -4.11
CA GLY A 341 16.63 -16.00 -5.03
C GLY A 341 16.59 -17.50 -5.40
N GLY A 342 15.45 -18.15 -5.15
CA GLY A 342 15.20 -19.53 -5.55
C GLY A 342 14.61 -19.65 -6.96
N LYS A 343 14.75 -20.83 -7.60
CA LYS A 343 14.14 -21.15 -8.88
C LYS A 343 12.74 -21.71 -8.67
N THR A 344 11.84 -21.43 -9.62
CA THR A 344 10.43 -21.92 -9.65
C THR A 344 10.20 -22.95 -10.75
N LYS A 345 11.29 -23.56 -11.28
CA LYS A 345 11.18 -24.58 -12.33
C LYS A 345 10.62 -25.89 -11.79
N GLY A 346 9.71 -26.51 -12.57
CA GLY A 346 9.07 -27.76 -12.22
C GLY A 346 7.73 -27.60 -11.50
N LYS A 347 7.21 -28.70 -10.96
CA LYS A 347 5.92 -28.72 -10.23
C LYS A 347 6.01 -27.87 -8.95
N VAL A 348 4.87 -27.31 -8.54
CA VAL A 348 4.77 -26.42 -7.38
C VAL A 348 5.32 -27.08 -6.12
N GLU A 349 5.03 -28.35 -5.88
CA GLU A 349 5.48 -29.11 -4.72
C GLU A 349 7.01 -29.25 -4.67
N GLN A 350 7.68 -29.26 -5.82
CA GLN A 350 9.14 -29.43 -5.89
C GLN A 350 9.87 -28.19 -5.40
N TRP A 351 9.45 -26.99 -5.85
CA TRP A 351 10.13 -25.77 -5.43
C TRP A 351 9.66 -25.27 -4.06
N ILE A 352 8.41 -25.57 -3.62
CA ILE A 352 7.97 -25.25 -2.26
C ILE A 352 8.79 -26.00 -1.22
N ASN A 353 9.08 -27.29 -1.47
CA ASN A 353 9.76 -28.17 -0.51
C ASN A 353 11.29 -28.26 -0.73
N ALA A 354 11.84 -27.52 -1.71
CA ALA A 354 13.30 -27.54 -1.92
C ALA A 354 14.03 -26.85 -0.77
N ASP A 355 15.18 -27.41 -0.37
CA ASP A 355 16.09 -26.90 0.65
C ASP A 355 15.43 -26.61 2.03
N PRO A 356 14.97 -27.63 2.76
CA PRO A 356 14.28 -27.42 4.04
C PRO A 356 15.16 -26.76 5.11
N ASP A 357 16.48 -26.82 4.98
CA ASP A 357 17.44 -26.29 5.96
C ASP A 357 17.84 -24.83 5.68
N LYS A 358 17.39 -24.24 4.57
CA LYS A 358 17.79 -22.88 4.15
C LYS A 358 16.56 -22.05 3.80
N VAL A 359 16.61 -20.78 4.16
CA VAL A 359 15.57 -19.83 3.76
C VAL A 359 15.97 -19.13 2.46
N ARG A 360 14.94 -18.80 1.67
CA ARG A 360 15.12 -18.16 0.36
C ARG A 360 13.96 -17.28 0.00
N ARG A 361 14.12 -16.50 -1.06
CA ARG A 361 13.05 -15.75 -1.71
C ARG A 361 12.69 -16.44 -3.04
N VAL A 362 11.39 -16.62 -3.26
CA VAL A 362 10.83 -17.02 -4.56
C VAL A 362 10.06 -15.82 -5.14
N SER A 363 10.12 -15.62 -6.47
CA SER A 363 9.39 -14.58 -7.17
C SER A 363 8.40 -15.19 -8.15
N LEU A 364 7.15 -14.70 -8.13
CA LEU A 364 6.07 -15.12 -9.03
C LEU A 364 5.43 -13.87 -9.66
N SER A 365 5.00 -13.98 -10.92
CA SER A 365 4.09 -12.98 -11.47
C SER A 365 2.73 -13.06 -10.78
N GLU A 366 1.95 -11.98 -10.84
CA GLU A 366 0.56 -11.95 -10.32
C GLU A 366 -0.29 -13.10 -10.90
N GLU A 367 -0.20 -13.37 -12.21
CA GLU A 367 -0.94 -14.43 -12.90
C GLU A 367 -0.53 -15.83 -12.42
N LYS A 368 0.77 -16.06 -12.23
CA LYS A 368 1.27 -17.34 -11.72
C LYS A 368 0.82 -17.58 -10.28
N LEU A 369 0.83 -16.54 -9.43
CA LEU A 369 0.26 -16.65 -8.09
C LEU A 369 -1.23 -16.99 -8.14
N GLU A 370 -2.03 -16.26 -8.93
CA GLU A 370 -3.47 -16.49 -9.09
C GLU A 370 -3.76 -17.96 -9.47
N SER A 371 -3.00 -18.48 -10.43
CA SER A 371 -3.12 -19.88 -10.85
C SER A 371 -2.76 -20.88 -9.74
N ILE A 372 -1.65 -20.65 -9.03
CA ILE A 372 -1.14 -21.58 -8.02
C ILE A 372 -2.05 -21.63 -6.79
N VAL A 373 -2.58 -20.51 -6.32
CA VAL A 373 -3.38 -20.46 -5.09
C VAL A 373 -4.73 -21.17 -5.22
N LEU A 374 -5.21 -21.41 -6.44
CA LEU A 374 -6.42 -22.18 -6.69
C LEU A 374 -6.29 -23.63 -6.18
N THR A 375 -5.10 -24.22 -6.31
CA THR A 375 -4.84 -25.61 -5.96
C THR A 375 -3.91 -25.78 -4.77
N HIS A 376 -2.99 -24.82 -4.54
CA HIS A 376 -1.91 -24.91 -3.55
C HIS A 376 -1.89 -23.72 -2.56
N GLY A 377 -3.03 -23.08 -2.29
CA GLY A 377 -3.08 -21.91 -1.41
C GLY A 377 -2.54 -22.18 0.00
N LYS A 378 -2.87 -23.35 0.56
CA LYS A 378 -2.38 -23.77 1.89
C LYS A 378 -0.87 -24.00 1.91
N GLU A 379 -0.32 -24.59 0.85
CA GLU A 379 1.12 -24.84 0.68
C GLU A 379 1.88 -23.51 0.53
N ILE A 380 1.32 -22.54 -0.18
CA ILE A 380 1.90 -21.19 -0.28
C ILE A 380 1.94 -20.51 1.08
N ILE A 381 0.87 -20.60 1.88
CA ILE A 381 0.89 -20.04 3.26
C ILE A 381 1.98 -20.72 4.09
N ARG A 382 2.07 -22.05 4.05
CA ARG A 382 3.13 -22.79 4.77
C ARG A 382 4.52 -22.36 4.32
N PHE A 383 4.74 -22.18 3.01
CA PHE A 383 6.00 -21.69 2.46
C PHE A 383 6.34 -20.30 3.00
N THR A 384 5.36 -19.39 3.02
CA THR A 384 5.57 -18.00 3.43
C THR A 384 5.74 -17.81 4.95
N GLN A 385 5.49 -18.82 5.77
CA GLN A 385 5.82 -18.77 7.21
C GLN A 385 7.32 -18.71 7.45
N ARG A 386 8.12 -19.33 6.59
CA ARG A 386 9.57 -19.42 6.73
C ARG A 386 10.34 -18.72 5.61
N ASN A 387 9.88 -18.83 4.37
CA ASN A 387 10.51 -18.28 3.19
C ASN A 387 9.85 -16.97 2.75
N MET A 388 10.52 -16.21 1.90
CA MET A 388 9.95 -15.00 1.31
C MET A 388 9.33 -15.29 -0.05
N LEU A 389 8.13 -14.75 -0.27
CA LEU A 389 7.45 -14.75 -1.54
C LEU A 389 7.34 -13.31 -2.04
N ARG A 390 7.89 -13.06 -3.24
CA ARG A 390 7.76 -11.80 -3.97
C ARG A 390 6.78 -11.99 -5.12
N ILE A 391 5.80 -11.08 -5.22
CA ILE A 391 4.86 -11.03 -6.33
C ILE A 391 5.17 -9.77 -7.12
N TYR A 392 5.16 -9.86 -8.45
CA TYR A 392 5.42 -8.74 -9.34
C TYR A 392 4.34 -8.61 -10.42
N PRO A 393 4.12 -7.38 -10.96
CA PRO A 393 3.14 -7.13 -12.01
C PRO A 393 3.46 -7.94 -13.27
N LYS A 394 2.44 -8.39 -13.99
CA LYS A 394 2.63 -9.08 -15.28
C LYS A 394 3.27 -8.16 -16.32
N GLY A 395 4.06 -8.74 -17.23
CA GLY A 395 4.86 -8.00 -18.21
C GLY A 395 4.07 -7.10 -19.17
N ILE A 396 2.77 -7.36 -19.39
CA ILE A 396 1.91 -6.56 -20.27
C ILE A 396 1.39 -5.26 -19.62
N ARG A 397 1.72 -4.96 -18.35
CA ARG A 397 1.37 -3.70 -17.68
C ARG A 397 2.31 -2.55 -18.08
N PHE A 398 2.39 -2.31 -19.38
CA PHE A 398 3.29 -1.30 -19.95
C PHE A 398 3.05 0.12 -19.44
N ASP A 399 1.85 0.43 -19.02
CA ASP A 399 1.42 1.71 -18.43
C ASP A 399 1.83 1.89 -16.95
N SER A 400 2.54 0.91 -16.37
CA SER A 400 2.85 0.84 -14.94
C SER A 400 1.62 0.75 -14.04
N SER A 401 0.51 0.21 -14.53
CA SER A 401 -0.64 -0.14 -13.69
C SER A 401 -0.28 -1.25 -12.70
N ASN A 402 -1.07 -1.37 -11.64
CA ASN A 402 -0.87 -2.35 -10.58
C ASN A 402 -2.04 -3.34 -10.50
N TYR A 403 -1.80 -4.44 -9.83
CA TYR A 403 -2.75 -5.54 -9.58
C TYR A 403 -3.32 -5.48 -8.15
N ASN A 404 -4.32 -6.31 -7.85
CA ASN A 404 -4.90 -6.38 -6.52
C ASN A 404 -3.90 -7.04 -5.53
N PRO A 405 -3.41 -6.31 -4.50
CA PRO A 405 -2.41 -6.84 -3.58
C PRO A 405 -2.97 -7.89 -2.61
N LEU A 406 -4.28 -7.92 -2.40
CA LEU A 406 -4.92 -8.78 -1.39
C LEU A 406 -4.64 -10.25 -1.60
N ILE A 407 -4.59 -10.72 -2.87
CA ILE A 407 -4.31 -12.12 -3.15
C ILE A 407 -2.92 -12.53 -2.62
N GLY A 408 -1.93 -11.66 -2.74
CA GLY A 408 -0.60 -11.90 -2.17
C GLY A 408 -0.63 -11.91 -0.64
N TRP A 409 -1.29 -10.93 -0.03
CA TRP A 409 -1.32 -10.81 1.45
C TRP A 409 -2.12 -11.92 2.12
N ILE A 410 -3.26 -12.33 1.57
CA ILE A 410 -4.08 -13.45 2.09
C ILE A 410 -3.27 -14.75 2.11
N HIS A 411 -2.32 -14.92 1.19
CA HIS A 411 -1.43 -16.07 1.14
C HIS A 411 -0.06 -15.83 1.79
N GLY A 412 0.08 -14.74 2.53
CA GLY A 412 1.25 -14.43 3.35
C GLY A 412 2.47 -13.94 2.56
N ALA A 413 2.33 -13.52 1.29
CA ALA A 413 3.44 -12.95 0.53
C ALA A 413 3.98 -11.69 1.22
N GLN A 414 5.28 -11.67 1.50
CA GLN A 414 5.95 -10.56 2.17
C GLN A 414 6.16 -9.37 1.24
N MET A 415 6.52 -9.63 -0.02
CA MET A 415 6.95 -8.65 -0.98
C MET A 415 5.97 -8.59 -2.15
N VAL A 416 4.88 -7.84 -1.99
CA VAL A 416 3.92 -7.55 -3.07
C VAL A 416 4.42 -6.30 -3.78
N ALA A 417 5.14 -6.48 -4.90
CA ALA A 417 5.88 -5.41 -5.57
C ALA A 417 4.97 -4.55 -6.46
N PHE A 418 5.07 -3.22 -6.31
CA PHE A 418 4.20 -2.26 -6.97
C PHE A 418 4.96 -1.17 -7.73
N ASN A 419 4.42 -0.76 -8.86
CA ASN A 419 4.81 0.43 -9.59
C ASN A 419 4.36 1.67 -8.80
N MET A 420 5.26 2.26 -8.01
CA MET A 420 4.95 3.40 -7.13
C MET A 420 4.66 4.70 -7.88
N GLN A 421 5.05 4.78 -9.15
CA GLN A 421 4.74 5.87 -10.07
C GLN A 421 3.33 5.76 -10.68
N GLY A 422 2.66 4.62 -10.50
CA GLY A 422 1.30 4.37 -10.96
C GLY A 422 0.25 5.17 -10.19
N TYR A 423 -1.01 4.85 -10.42
CA TYR A 423 -2.17 5.47 -9.77
C TYR A 423 -3.30 4.44 -9.61
N GLY A 424 -4.38 4.87 -8.96
CA GLY A 424 -5.60 4.09 -8.86
C GLY A 424 -5.67 3.15 -7.65
N ARG A 425 -6.76 2.43 -7.56
CA ARG A 425 -7.21 1.69 -6.37
C ARG A 425 -6.22 0.65 -5.83
N PRO A 426 -5.52 -0.16 -6.64
CA PRO A 426 -4.52 -1.07 -6.11
C PRO A 426 -3.42 -0.34 -5.32
N LEU A 427 -2.95 0.81 -5.82
CA LEU A 427 -1.95 1.62 -5.14
C LEU A 427 -2.49 2.21 -3.83
N TRP A 428 -3.78 2.60 -3.77
CA TRP A 428 -4.41 3.10 -2.55
C TRP A 428 -4.46 2.02 -1.46
N LEU A 429 -4.76 0.76 -1.83
CA LEU A 429 -4.73 -0.39 -0.91
C LEU A 429 -3.31 -0.61 -0.38
N MET A 430 -2.29 -0.57 -1.26
CA MET A 430 -0.90 -0.70 -0.87
C MET A 430 -0.50 0.40 0.12
N GLN A 431 -0.79 1.64 -0.19
CA GLN A 431 -0.51 2.78 0.70
C GLN A 431 -1.29 2.66 2.02
N GLY A 432 -2.55 2.19 1.97
CA GLY A 432 -3.39 1.95 3.15
C GLY A 432 -2.79 0.92 4.09
N MET A 433 -2.36 -0.23 3.58
CA MET A 433 -1.73 -1.30 4.37
C MET A 433 -0.52 -0.78 5.15
N PHE A 434 0.36 -0.02 4.49
CA PHE A 434 1.61 0.42 5.10
C PHE A 434 1.51 1.73 5.90
N ARG A 435 0.28 2.23 6.15
CA ARG A 435 0.02 3.21 7.23
C ARG A 435 0.01 2.55 8.60
N ALA A 436 -0.19 1.24 8.68
CA ALA A 436 -0.10 0.46 9.91
C ALA A 436 1.31 0.51 10.51
N ASN A 437 1.39 0.19 11.81
CA ASN A 437 2.64 0.10 12.56
C ASN A 437 3.50 1.37 12.46
N GLY A 438 2.88 2.53 12.57
CA GLY A 438 3.56 3.83 12.52
C GLY A 438 4.15 4.18 11.17
N GLY A 439 3.77 3.50 10.08
CA GLY A 439 4.29 3.75 8.74
C GLY A 439 5.74 3.29 8.52
N CYS A 440 6.26 2.38 9.36
CA CYS A 440 7.66 1.96 9.30
C CYS A 440 8.03 1.07 8.10
N GLY A 441 7.03 0.69 7.28
CA GLY A 441 7.19 -0.15 6.10
C GLY A 441 7.23 -1.66 6.36
N TYR A 442 7.00 -2.08 7.61
CA TYR A 442 6.84 -3.46 8.04
C TYR A 442 5.55 -3.63 8.83
N VAL A 443 4.70 -4.56 8.42
CA VAL A 443 3.44 -4.88 9.09
C VAL A 443 3.43 -6.36 9.44
N LYS A 444 3.30 -6.70 10.73
CA LYS A 444 3.30 -8.10 11.16
C LYS A 444 2.09 -8.83 10.57
N LYS A 445 2.30 -10.02 10.06
CA LYS A 445 1.23 -10.87 9.53
C LYS A 445 0.27 -11.29 10.63
N PRO A 446 -1.02 -11.53 10.30
CA PRO A 446 -1.97 -12.13 11.22
C PRO A 446 -1.51 -13.49 11.74
N GLU A 447 -1.80 -13.80 13.00
CA GLU A 447 -1.45 -15.07 13.64
C GLU A 447 -1.95 -16.30 12.87
N LEU A 448 -3.11 -16.18 12.18
CA LEU A 448 -3.68 -17.27 11.38
C LEU A 448 -2.76 -17.72 10.22
N LEU A 449 -1.89 -16.82 9.73
CA LEU A 449 -0.93 -17.12 8.67
C LEU A 449 0.43 -17.61 9.22
N LEU A 450 0.64 -17.56 10.53
CA LEU A 450 1.93 -17.85 11.17
C LEU A 450 1.95 -19.17 11.94
N LYS A 451 0.80 -19.85 12.12
CA LYS A 451 0.69 -21.10 12.86
C LYS A 451 1.22 -22.29 12.04
N PRO A 452 2.34 -22.93 12.44
CA PRO A 452 2.92 -24.02 11.66
C PRO A 452 2.08 -25.32 11.72
N ASP A 453 1.46 -25.61 12.86
CA ASP A 453 0.70 -26.84 13.09
C ASP A 453 -0.75 -26.76 12.60
N ASP A 454 -1.29 -25.53 12.46
CA ASP A 454 -2.66 -25.27 12.01
C ASP A 454 -2.65 -24.27 10.87
N VAL A 455 -2.15 -24.70 9.71
CA VAL A 455 -2.05 -23.84 8.52
C VAL A 455 -3.44 -23.50 8.02
N HIS A 456 -3.76 -22.22 8.02
CA HIS A 456 -5.02 -21.69 7.51
C HIS A 456 -5.27 -22.12 6.06
N ASP A 457 -6.48 -22.57 5.79
CA ASP A 457 -6.96 -22.78 4.42
C ASP A 457 -7.82 -21.57 4.01
N PRO A 458 -7.39 -20.77 3.02
CA PRO A 458 -8.15 -19.59 2.58
C PRO A 458 -9.55 -19.91 2.04
N LYS A 459 -9.81 -21.19 1.71
CA LYS A 459 -11.13 -21.68 1.28
C LYS A 459 -12.15 -21.82 2.43
N ASN A 460 -11.66 -21.91 3.66
CA ASN A 460 -12.53 -22.06 4.82
C ASN A 460 -13.14 -20.71 5.22
N LEU A 461 -14.47 -20.70 5.34
CA LEU A 461 -15.16 -19.56 5.92
C LEU A 461 -14.87 -19.48 7.42
N LEU A 462 -14.37 -18.34 7.85
CA LEU A 462 -14.14 -18.05 9.26
C LEU A 462 -15.37 -17.37 9.87
N PRO A 463 -15.61 -17.57 11.17
CA PRO A 463 -16.67 -16.84 11.87
C PRO A 463 -16.35 -15.34 11.94
N VAL A 464 -17.38 -14.52 11.99
CA VAL A 464 -17.24 -13.08 12.22
C VAL A 464 -16.61 -12.86 13.61
N LYS A 465 -15.48 -12.16 13.66
CA LYS A 465 -14.78 -11.82 14.89
C LYS A 465 -15.30 -10.52 15.52
N THR A 466 -15.65 -9.57 14.69
CA THR A 466 -16.13 -8.26 15.10
C THR A 466 -16.89 -7.60 13.95
N THR A 467 -17.75 -6.65 14.27
CA THR A 467 -18.42 -5.79 13.29
C THR A 467 -17.92 -4.36 13.45
N LEU A 468 -17.34 -3.81 12.37
CA LEU A 468 -16.98 -2.39 12.31
C LEU A 468 -18.22 -1.57 11.94
N LYS A 469 -18.60 -0.65 12.82
CA LYS A 469 -19.61 0.38 12.55
C LYS A 469 -18.91 1.67 12.15
N VAL A 470 -19.37 2.25 11.04
CA VAL A 470 -18.79 3.48 10.51
C VAL A 470 -19.92 4.45 10.23
N LYS A 471 -19.85 5.63 10.83
CA LYS A 471 -20.77 6.72 10.54
C LYS A 471 -20.05 7.83 9.78
N VAL A 472 -20.64 8.28 8.69
CA VAL A 472 -20.14 9.41 7.90
C VAL A 472 -21.02 10.61 8.23
N TYR A 473 -20.49 11.55 9.01
CA TYR A 473 -21.24 12.74 9.39
C TYR A 473 -21.29 13.76 8.27
N MET A 474 -20.11 14.25 7.85
CA MET A 474 -20.00 15.32 6.88
C MET A 474 -18.60 15.41 6.29
N GLY A 475 -18.43 16.27 5.28
CA GLY A 475 -17.14 16.58 4.71
C GLY A 475 -16.95 18.08 4.46
N GLU A 476 -15.71 18.53 4.42
CA GLU A 476 -15.34 19.91 4.13
C GLU A 476 -14.02 20.01 3.36
N GLY A 477 -13.70 21.18 2.83
CA GLY A 477 -12.39 21.53 2.29
C GLY A 477 -12.29 21.53 0.78
N TRP A 478 -13.18 20.90 0.03
CA TRP A 478 -13.10 20.82 -1.44
C TRP A 478 -13.03 22.18 -2.12
N HIS A 479 -13.77 23.18 -1.64
CA HIS A 479 -13.77 24.53 -2.20
C HIS A 479 -12.44 25.29 -2.03
N LEU A 480 -11.53 24.76 -1.17
CA LEU A 480 -10.17 25.30 -0.94
C LEU A 480 -9.13 24.62 -1.83
N ASP A 481 -9.26 23.30 -2.02
CA ASP A 481 -8.25 22.47 -2.68
C ASP A 481 -8.52 22.27 -4.17
N PHE A 482 -9.78 22.38 -4.61
CA PHE A 482 -10.17 22.16 -5.99
C PHE A 482 -10.51 23.45 -6.72
N LYS A 483 -10.16 23.48 -8.00
CA LYS A 483 -10.63 24.56 -8.88
C LYS A 483 -12.15 24.41 -9.02
N ARG A 484 -12.84 25.54 -9.08
CA ARG A 484 -14.29 25.59 -9.25
C ARG A 484 -14.81 24.83 -10.49
N THR A 485 -13.95 24.68 -11.51
CA THR A 485 -14.27 23.98 -12.76
C THR A 485 -13.91 22.50 -12.74
N HIS A 486 -13.57 21.95 -11.58
CA HIS A 486 -13.22 20.53 -11.43
C HIS A 486 -14.47 19.65 -11.33
N PHE A 487 -15.50 20.18 -10.70
CA PHE A 487 -16.82 19.58 -10.58
C PHE A 487 -17.81 20.34 -11.48
N ASP A 488 -19.07 20.28 -11.21
CA ASP A 488 -20.15 20.91 -11.98
C ASP A 488 -19.91 22.40 -12.32
N PHE A 489 -20.17 22.78 -13.57
CA PHE A 489 -20.06 24.17 -14.02
C PHE A 489 -21.26 25.03 -13.60
N HIS A 490 -22.38 24.40 -13.28
CA HIS A 490 -23.69 25.05 -13.17
C HIS A 490 -24.20 25.19 -11.75
N SER A 491 -23.68 24.39 -10.83
CA SER A 491 -24.05 24.36 -9.41
C SER A 491 -22.83 24.02 -8.53
N PRO A 492 -22.94 24.11 -7.20
CA PRO A 492 -22.05 23.40 -6.29
C PRO A 492 -22.14 21.89 -6.51
N PRO A 493 -21.09 21.12 -6.13
CA PRO A 493 -21.05 19.67 -6.38
C PRO A 493 -22.13 18.88 -5.62
N ASP A 494 -22.49 17.72 -6.18
CA ASP A 494 -23.40 16.73 -5.63
C ASP A 494 -22.62 15.55 -5.04
N PHE A 495 -22.06 15.73 -3.85
CA PHE A 495 -21.13 14.76 -3.27
C PHE A 495 -21.82 13.54 -2.64
N TYR A 496 -21.24 12.37 -2.87
CA TYR A 496 -21.53 11.14 -2.14
C TYR A 496 -20.26 10.37 -1.78
N VAL A 497 -20.35 9.50 -0.76
CA VAL A 497 -19.23 8.70 -0.25
C VAL A 497 -19.45 7.24 -0.59
N LYS A 498 -18.48 6.61 -1.26
CA LYS A 498 -18.36 5.15 -1.34
C LYS A 498 -17.52 4.70 -0.15
N ILE A 499 -18.00 3.71 0.60
CA ILE A 499 -17.34 3.19 1.78
C ILE A 499 -17.44 1.67 1.81
N GLY A 500 -16.37 0.99 2.16
CA GLY A 500 -16.40 -0.46 2.22
C GLY A 500 -15.08 -1.09 2.67
N ILE A 501 -15.10 -2.39 2.74
CA ILE A 501 -13.95 -3.21 3.14
C ILE A 501 -13.31 -3.84 1.91
N ALA A 502 -11.99 -3.73 1.84
CA ALA A 502 -11.14 -4.54 1.00
C ALA A 502 -10.30 -5.45 1.91
N GLY A 503 -10.52 -6.76 1.83
CA GLY A 503 -9.93 -7.75 2.71
C GLY A 503 -10.05 -9.15 2.14
N VAL A 504 -10.22 -10.15 3.01
CA VAL A 504 -10.58 -11.49 2.56
C VAL A 504 -11.92 -11.47 1.81
N PRO A 505 -12.19 -12.41 0.88
CA PRO A 505 -13.42 -12.36 0.06
C PRO A 505 -14.71 -12.26 0.88
N ALA A 506 -14.78 -12.92 2.03
CA ALA A 506 -15.95 -12.90 2.90
C ALA A 506 -16.24 -11.51 3.51
N ASP A 507 -15.21 -10.70 3.73
CA ASP A 507 -15.30 -9.37 4.34
C ASP A 507 -15.45 -8.25 3.30
N SER A 508 -15.12 -8.53 2.02
CA SER A 508 -15.05 -7.52 0.97
C SER A 508 -16.44 -7.07 0.54
N THR A 509 -16.71 -5.77 0.69
CA THR A 509 -18.00 -5.15 0.33
C THR A 509 -17.85 -3.66 0.10
N MET A 510 -18.75 -3.07 -0.69
CA MET A 510 -18.84 -1.61 -0.89
C MET A 510 -20.29 -1.15 -0.74
N LYS A 511 -20.47 -0.04 -0.04
CA LYS A 511 -21.73 0.68 0.16
C LYS A 511 -21.53 2.13 -0.25
N LYS A 512 -22.60 2.89 -0.38
CA LYS A 512 -22.54 4.34 -0.66
C LYS A 512 -23.61 5.09 0.08
N THR A 513 -23.34 6.35 0.41
CA THR A 513 -24.32 7.31 0.91
C THR A 513 -25.23 7.79 -0.21
N LYS A 514 -26.28 8.51 0.14
CA LYS A 514 -27.01 9.35 -0.82
C LYS A 514 -26.12 10.49 -1.29
N ALA A 515 -26.37 11.00 -2.50
CA ALA A 515 -25.77 12.24 -2.95
C ALA A 515 -26.42 13.43 -2.23
N ILE A 516 -25.61 14.40 -1.82
CA ILE A 516 -26.06 15.67 -1.24
C ILE A 516 -25.90 16.75 -2.31
N GLU A 517 -27.02 17.21 -2.82
CA GLU A 517 -27.08 18.11 -3.95
C GLU A 517 -26.62 19.53 -3.60
N ASP A 518 -26.00 20.22 -4.58
CA ASP A 518 -25.66 21.65 -4.56
C ASP A 518 -24.86 22.09 -3.30
N ASN A 519 -23.92 21.28 -2.79
CA ASN A 519 -23.31 21.54 -1.48
C ASN A 519 -21.80 21.27 -1.38
N TRP A 520 -21.00 22.32 -1.15
CA TRP A 520 -19.56 22.21 -0.88
C TRP A 520 -19.21 21.63 0.50
N ILE A 521 -20.18 21.54 1.41
CA ILE A 521 -20.01 21.05 2.78
C ILE A 521 -21.15 20.05 3.05
N PRO A 522 -21.12 18.88 2.39
CA PRO A 522 -22.18 17.90 2.49
C PRO A 522 -22.26 17.29 3.90
N THR A 523 -23.49 17.10 4.39
CA THR A 523 -23.80 16.37 5.62
C THR A 523 -24.64 15.16 5.25
N TRP A 524 -24.10 13.97 5.44
CA TRP A 524 -24.78 12.70 5.12
C TRP A 524 -25.49 12.11 6.33
N ASP A 525 -24.81 12.09 7.48
CA ASP A 525 -25.32 11.51 8.74
C ASP A 525 -25.79 10.05 8.59
N GLU A 526 -25.03 9.25 7.81
CA GLU A 526 -25.36 7.87 7.48
C GLU A 526 -24.39 6.88 8.17
N GLU A 527 -24.92 5.75 8.66
CA GLU A 527 -24.20 4.69 9.34
C GLU A 527 -24.14 3.41 8.51
N PHE A 528 -23.00 2.71 8.56
CA PHE A 528 -22.74 1.47 7.87
C PHE A 528 -22.11 0.44 8.81
N GLU A 529 -22.47 -0.84 8.63
CA GLU A 529 -21.92 -1.95 9.39
C GLU A 529 -21.18 -2.91 8.46
N PHE A 530 -20.01 -3.38 8.91
CA PHE A 530 -19.14 -4.29 8.18
C PHE A 530 -18.74 -5.45 9.09
N PRO A 531 -19.38 -6.63 8.98
CA PRO A 531 -18.93 -7.84 9.67
C PRO A 531 -17.55 -8.27 9.14
N LEU A 532 -16.63 -8.59 10.04
CA LEU A 532 -15.25 -8.93 9.71
C LEU A 532 -14.85 -10.29 10.28
N THR A 533 -14.36 -11.14 9.40
CA THR A 533 -13.81 -12.46 9.77
C THR A 533 -12.30 -12.39 10.00
N VAL A 534 -11.60 -11.53 9.26
CA VAL A 534 -10.14 -11.29 9.38
C VAL A 534 -9.85 -9.78 9.41
N PRO A 535 -10.17 -9.09 10.51
CA PRO A 535 -9.99 -7.64 10.62
C PRO A 535 -8.53 -7.20 10.44
N GLU A 536 -7.56 -8.08 10.71
CA GLU A 536 -6.13 -7.82 10.55
C GLU A 536 -5.69 -7.69 9.06
N LEU A 537 -6.50 -8.21 8.12
CA LEU A 537 -6.28 -8.07 6.67
C LEU A 537 -7.27 -7.10 6.02
N ALA A 538 -8.17 -6.51 6.80
CA ALA A 538 -9.18 -5.60 6.31
C ALA A 538 -8.65 -4.17 6.18
N LEU A 539 -8.90 -3.55 5.03
CA LEU A 539 -8.67 -2.14 4.76
C LEU A 539 -10.03 -1.46 4.57
N LEU A 540 -10.32 -0.43 5.34
CA LEU A 540 -11.48 0.44 5.13
C LEU A 540 -11.17 1.38 3.98
N ARG A 541 -11.90 1.23 2.87
CA ARG A 541 -11.83 2.12 1.71
C ARG A 541 -12.89 3.20 1.79
N ILE A 542 -12.47 4.42 1.52
CA ILE A 542 -13.34 5.60 1.48
C ILE A 542 -13.00 6.36 0.21
N GLU A 543 -14.01 6.63 -0.61
CA GLU A 543 -13.91 7.43 -1.83
C GLU A 543 -15.05 8.44 -1.85
N VAL A 544 -14.75 9.68 -2.18
CA VAL A 544 -15.77 10.71 -2.41
C VAL A 544 -15.81 11.02 -3.89
N HIS A 545 -17.02 11.06 -4.41
CA HIS A 545 -17.31 11.41 -5.79
C HIS A 545 -18.39 12.46 -5.85
N GLU A 546 -18.33 13.26 -6.87
CA GLU A 546 -19.43 14.12 -7.30
C GLU A 546 -20.28 13.32 -8.28
N TYR A 547 -21.60 13.36 -8.10
CA TYR A 547 -22.56 12.62 -8.89
C TYR A 547 -22.99 13.41 -10.13
N ASP A 548 -22.72 12.87 -11.31
CA ASP A 548 -23.18 13.43 -12.57
C ASP A 548 -24.20 12.48 -13.24
N MET A 549 -25.35 13.03 -13.64
CA MET A 549 -26.38 12.23 -14.34
C MET A 549 -25.99 11.92 -15.80
N SER A 550 -25.11 12.66 -16.41
CA SER A 550 -24.81 12.61 -17.84
C SER A 550 -23.39 12.17 -18.18
N GLU A 551 -22.47 12.19 -17.22
CA GLU A 551 -21.04 11.93 -17.39
C GLU A 551 -20.52 10.92 -16.36
N ILE A 552 -19.22 10.72 -16.33
CA ILE A 552 -18.55 9.90 -15.31
C ILE A 552 -18.40 10.75 -14.05
N ASP A 553 -18.80 10.21 -12.91
CA ASP A 553 -18.70 10.87 -11.60
C ASP A 553 -17.30 11.41 -11.34
N ASP A 554 -17.19 12.71 -11.07
CA ASP A 554 -15.92 13.35 -10.78
C ASP A 554 -15.32 12.90 -9.45
N PHE A 555 -14.00 12.78 -9.44
CA PHE A 555 -13.26 12.28 -8.28
C PHE A 555 -13.01 13.38 -7.24
N GLY A 556 -13.58 13.24 -6.04
CA GLY A 556 -13.46 14.17 -4.92
C GLY A 556 -12.40 13.80 -3.88
N GLY A 557 -11.79 12.61 -3.98
CA GLY A 557 -10.74 12.17 -3.07
C GLY A 557 -10.93 10.76 -2.52
N GLN A 558 -9.87 10.18 -1.98
CA GLN A 558 -9.89 8.81 -1.44
C GLN A 558 -9.01 8.66 -0.20
N THR A 559 -9.25 7.62 0.58
CA THR A 559 -8.29 7.09 1.55
C THR A 559 -8.54 5.60 1.81
N CYS A 560 -7.47 4.88 2.17
CA CYS A 560 -7.54 3.51 2.69
C CYS A 560 -6.90 3.48 4.07
N LEU A 561 -7.58 2.85 5.03
CA LEU A 561 -7.18 2.79 6.43
C LEU A 561 -7.13 1.33 6.89
N PRO A 562 -6.03 0.88 7.52
CA PRO A 562 -5.97 -0.47 8.09
C PRO A 562 -6.94 -0.58 9.27
N VAL A 563 -7.90 -1.52 9.18
CA VAL A 563 -8.98 -1.65 10.17
C VAL A 563 -8.42 -1.99 11.56
N SER A 564 -7.36 -2.80 11.61
CA SER A 564 -6.69 -3.17 12.86
C SER A 564 -6.05 -2.00 13.62
N GLU A 565 -5.85 -0.88 12.95
CA GLU A 565 -5.21 0.34 13.48
C GLU A 565 -6.22 1.48 13.74
N LEU A 566 -7.50 1.27 13.39
CA LEU A 566 -8.50 2.32 13.55
C LEU A 566 -8.73 2.65 15.02
N ARG A 567 -8.64 3.94 15.33
CA ARG A 567 -9.04 4.50 16.63
C ARG A 567 -10.55 4.70 16.65
N THR A 568 -11.19 4.25 17.71
CA THR A 568 -12.64 4.43 17.92
C THR A 568 -13.02 5.89 18.15
N GLY A 569 -14.32 6.20 18.09
CA GLY A 569 -14.86 7.53 18.31
C GLY A 569 -14.92 8.40 17.07
N VAL A 570 -15.12 9.69 17.26
CA VAL A 570 -15.28 10.69 16.19
C VAL A 570 -13.93 11.18 15.71
N ARG A 571 -13.60 10.98 14.43
CA ARG A 571 -12.27 11.22 13.86
C ARG A 571 -12.32 12.07 12.59
N ALA A 572 -11.26 12.84 12.35
CA ALA A 572 -11.01 13.55 11.10
C ALA A 572 -10.27 12.65 10.12
N VAL A 573 -10.90 12.32 9.01
CA VAL A 573 -10.35 11.46 7.95
C VAL A 573 -9.90 12.33 6.79
N ALA A 574 -8.60 12.52 6.64
CA ALA A 574 -8.02 13.26 5.53
C ALA A 574 -8.12 12.46 4.22
N LEU A 575 -8.46 13.14 3.13
CA LEU A 575 -8.51 12.54 1.79
C LEU A 575 -7.25 12.82 0.98
N HIS A 576 -7.04 12.03 -0.06
CA HIS A 576 -5.86 12.02 -0.92
C HIS A 576 -6.30 12.01 -2.38
N ASP A 577 -5.43 12.46 -3.28
CA ASP A 577 -5.63 12.37 -4.72
C ASP A 577 -5.49 10.91 -5.24
N GLN A 578 -5.61 10.73 -6.55
CA GLN A 578 -5.47 9.43 -7.21
C GLN A 578 -4.07 8.81 -7.07
N LYS A 579 -3.04 9.61 -6.77
CA LYS A 579 -1.65 9.16 -6.53
C LYS A 579 -1.32 8.97 -5.05
N GLY A 580 -2.29 9.21 -4.15
CA GLY A 580 -2.12 9.12 -2.72
C GLY A 580 -1.44 10.33 -2.07
N GLN A 581 -1.43 11.49 -2.73
CA GLN A 581 -0.98 12.74 -2.11
C GLN A 581 -2.13 13.34 -1.30
N LYS A 582 -1.86 13.68 -0.04
CA LYS A 582 -2.85 14.24 0.87
C LYS A 582 -3.31 15.62 0.39
N TYR A 583 -4.62 15.84 0.35
CA TYR A 583 -5.18 17.18 0.18
C TYR A 583 -4.95 18.02 1.45
N PRO A 584 -4.58 19.30 1.30
CA PRO A 584 -4.35 20.17 2.45
C PRO A 584 -5.59 20.36 3.33
N SER A 585 -6.76 20.49 2.74
CA SER A 585 -7.99 20.92 3.43
C SER A 585 -9.10 19.87 3.43
N VAL A 586 -9.15 18.96 2.45
CA VAL A 586 -10.28 18.01 2.30
C VAL A 586 -10.25 16.94 3.38
N LYS A 587 -11.32 16.91 4.20
CA LYS A 587 -11.49 15.95 5.29
C LYS A 587 -12.96 15.55 5.44
N LEU A 588 -13.16 14.33 5.93
CA LEU A 588 -14.45 13.84 6.42
C LEU A 588 -14.44 13.80 7.95
N LEU A 589 -15.56 14.11 8.57
CA LEU A 589 -15.82 13.78 9.98
C LEU A 589 -16.58 12.47 10.01
N MET A 590 -16.00 11.48 10.66
CA MET A 590 -16.52 10.12 10.73
C MET A 590 -16.43 9.58 12.15
N SER A 591 -17.23 8.58 12.49
CA SER A 591 -16.99 7.80 13.71
C SER A 591 -16.79 6.33 13.39
N PHE A 592 -16.01 5.68 14.25
CA PHE A 592 -15.68 4.26 14.19
C PHE A 592 -16.00 3.60 15.52
N ASP A 593 -16.66 2.44 15.46
CA ASP A 593 -16.95 1.62 16.63
C ASP A 593 -16.83 0.14 16.28
N PHE A 594 -16.40 -0.69 17.24
CA PHE A 594 -16.25 -2.12 17.09
C PHE A 594 -17.22 -2.85 18.03
N VAL A 595 -18.12 -3.64 17.45
CA VAL A 595 -19.08 -4.46 18.17
C VAL A 595 -18.67 -5.92 18.06
N LYS A 596 -18.50 -6.58 19.22
CA LYS A 596 -18.17 -8.02 19.31
C LYS A 596 -19.40 -8.88 19.15
#